data_e82014bc4830b6cd4e7225e63f52df4e
#
_entry.id   e82014bc4830b6cd4e7225e63f52df4e
#
_cell.length_a   1.000
_cell.length_b   1.000
_cell.length_c   1.000
_cell.angle_alpha   90.00
_cell.angle_beta   90.00
_cell.angle_gamma   90.00
#
_symmetry.space_group_name_H-M   'P 1'
#
loop_
_entity.id
_entity.type
_entity.pdbx_description
1 polymer ?
#
loop_
_entity_poly.entity_id
_entity_poly.type
_entity_poly.pdbx_seq_one_letter_code
_entity_poly.pdbx_strand_id
1 'polypeptide(L)'
;RNVFAMLFVFAIGLDGLAIEDAPKQGDARRVELGKGVTLEVLYIPPGEFKMGNTPEEKKWATGIEGGAQAGTERESYEGKEPRAMKVSHGFYMGRTEVTVGQFRRFIEETGYVTDAEKPDGKTQCFNPAWTRYNLSTQVTHPWEPMPGKSWRDPNFQFPLRDDFPVVCVSWTDAKAFAVWLTQHERSDGRLPEGLVYRLPKEAEWEYACRGGSKECLYFWWGNELAEGQGRFNISAVDFLPDRDQKWPLASAPWSDGYAFVSPVDHYGSRGRNGFGLADMCGGVWEVVLDHFDPTGGHEELHLAKENYRPVCRGGNYFDVPGNARCAVRLGLAGPHYSDSRDGFRICLGKPTSE
;
A
#
# COMPACT_ATOMS: atom_id res chain seq x y z
N ARG A 1 27.34 -41.10 69.03
CA ARG A 1 26.69 -39.81 68.72
C ARG A 1 26.74 -39.61 67.22
N ASN A 2 25.68 -40.06 66.52
CA ASN A 2 25.55 -39.83 65.07
C ASN A 2 24.75 -38.56 64.86
N VAL A 3 25.32 -37.61 64.13
CA VAL A 3 24.61 -36.40 63.65
C VAL A 3 24.19 -36.66 62.21
N PHE A 4 22.89 -36.81 62.01
CA PHE A 4 22.27 -36.83 60.66
C PHE A 4 22.15 -35.39 60.16
N ALA A 5 22.83 -35.08 59.08
CA ALA A 5 22.65 -33.83 58.33
C ALA A 5 21.54 -34.03 57.31
N MET A 6 20.45 -33.31 57.51
CA MET A 6 19.31 -33.28 56.58
C MET A 6 19.59 -32.27 55.47
N LEU A 7 19.85 -32.75 54.22
CA LEU A 7 19.95 -31.92 53.05
C LEU A 7 18.51 -31.55 52.60
N PHE A 8 18.19 -30.24 52.69
CA PHE A 8 17.01 -29.68 52.02
C PHE A 8 17.42 -29.38 50.57
N VAL A 9 16.85 -30.17 49.64
CA VAL A 9 16.88 -29.85 48.20
C VAL A 9 15.76 -28.87 47.93
N PHE A 10 16.09 -27.62 47.71
CA PHE A 10 15.14 -26.66 47.12
C PHE A 10 14.95 -27.02 45.64
N ALA A 11 13.81 -27.58 45.30
CA ALA A 11 13.34 -27.66 43.93
C ALA A 11 12.94 -26.24 43.48
N ILE A 12 13.81 -25.57 42.71
CA ILE A 12 13.42 -24.38 41.97
C ILE A 12 12.50 -24.87 40.86
N GLY A 13 11.20 -24.58 41.00
CA GLY A 13 10.23 -24.76 39.93
C GLY A 13 10.61 -23.91 38.78
N LEU A 14 11.02 -24.50 37.67
CA LEU A 14 11.00 -23.89 36.36
C LEU A 14 9.55 -23.67 35.99
N ASP A 15 8.98 -22.52 36.38
CA ASP A 15 7.74 -22.05 35.81
C ASP A 15 7.95 -21.97 34.28
N GLY A 16 7.19 -22.84 33.59
CA GLY A 16 7.31 -22.95 32.15
C GLY A 16 7.03 -21.60 31.49
N LEU A 17 8.07 -21.08 30.83
CA LEU A 17 7.87 -20.08 29.82
C LEU A 17 6.84 -20.65 28.83
N ALA A 18 5.64 -20.09 28.83
CA ALA A 18 4.63 -20.40 27.82
C ALA A 18 5.30 -20.17 26.45
N ILE A 19 5.48 -21.24 25.70
CA ILE A 19 5.88 -21.14 24.30
C ILE A 19 4.69 -20.45 23.64
N GLU A 20 4.80 -19.16 23.33
CA GLU A 20 3.81 -18.49 22.48
C GLU A 20 3.69 -19.31 21.19
N ASP A 21 2.50 -19.76 20.88
CA ASP A 21 2.23 -20.44 19.62
C ASP A 21 2.70 -19.56 18.45
N ALA A 22 3.36 -20.18 17.47
CA ALA A 22 3.76 -19.47 16.27
C ALA A 22 2.52 -18.81 15.61
N PRO A 23 2.62 -17.55 15.15
CA PRO A 23 1.48 -16.85 14.60
C PRO A 23 0.89 -17.58 13.40
N LYS A 24 -0.44 -17.57 13.29
CA LYS A 24 -1.22 -18.23 12.23
C LYS A 24 -1.76 -17.18 11.25
N GLN A 25 -2.06 -17.60 10.04
CA GLN A 25 -2.67 -16.72 9.03
C GLN A 25 -3.89 -16.01 9.62
N GLY A 26 -3.91 -14.67 9.45
CA GLY A 26 -5.00 -13.82 9.90
C GLY A 26 -4.93 -13.40 11.37
N ASP A 27 -3.95 -13.88 12.15
CA ASP A 27 -3.70 -13.36 13.49
C ASP A 27 -3.44 -11.87 13.42
N ALA A 28 -4.21 -11.10 14.18
CA ALA A 28 -4.15 -9.65 14.16
C ALA A 28 -3.34 -9.12 15.34
N ARG A 29 -2.49 -8.14 15.05
CA ARG A 29 -1.82 -7.33 16.06
C ARG A 29 -2.34 -5.91 15.96
N ARG A 30 -2.88 -5.42 17.06
CA ARG A 30 -3.36 -4.05 17.19
C ARG A 30 -2.27 -3.20 17.83
N VAL A 31 -1.96 -2.08 17.19
CA VAL A 31 -0.96 -1.10 17.61
C VAL A 31 -1.69 0.15 18.09
N GLU A 32 -1.44 0.54 19.32
CA GLU A 32 -2.03 1.73 19.93
C GLU A 32 -1.14 2.96 19.65
N LEU A 33 -1.66 3.94 18.92
CA LEU A 33 -0.93 5.17 18.55
C LEU A 33 -1.25 6.36 19.47
N GLY A 34 -1.99 6.10 20.55
CA GLY A 34 -2.46 7.14 21.48
C GLY A 34 -3.71 7.88 21.00
N LYS A 35 -4.36 8.59 21.93
CA LYS A 35 -5.61 9.34 21.70
C LYS A 35 -6.74 8.49 21.07
N GLY A 36 -6.77 7.19 21.30
CA GLY A 36 -7.77 6.26 20.75
C GLY A 36 -7.55 5.89 19.28
N VAL A 37 -6.45 6.31 18.67
CA VAL A 37 -6.08 5.92 17.31
C VAL A 37 -5.31 4.62 17.34
N THR A 38 -5.69 3.69 16.48
CA THR A 38 -5.07 2.36 16.39
C THR A 38 -4.71 2.02 14.95
N LEU A 39 -3.73 1.13 14.79
CA LEU A 39 -3.35 0.51 13.53
C LEU A 39 -3.39 -1.00 13.71
N GLU A 40 -3.93 -1.72 12.74
CA GLU A 40 -4.01 -3.17 12.78
C GLU A 40 -3.13 -3.78 11.69
N VAL A 41 -2.31 -4.76 12.07
CA VAL A 41 -1.52 -5.55 11.14
C VAL A 41 -1.90 -7.02 11.26
N LEU A 42 -1.97 -7.72 10.11
CA LEU A 42 -2.34 -9.13 10.01
C LEU A 42 -1.12 -9.97 9.66
N TYR A 43 -1.02 -11.14 10.28
CA TYR A 43 0.06 -12.09 9.97
C TYR A 43 -0.15 -12.75 8.62
N ILE A 44 0.86 -12.65 7.78
CA ILE A 44 0.96 -13.27 6.46
C ILE A 44 2.01 -14.40 6.56
N PRO A 45 1.61 -15.66 6.38
CA PRO A 45 2.54 -16.79 6.49
C PRO A 45 3.56 -16.79 5.34
N PRO A 46 4.71 -17.47 5.51
CA PRO A 46 5.62 -17.70 4.39
C PRO A 46 4.94 -18.56 3.32
N GLY A 47 5.36 -18.40 2.07
CA GLY A 47 4.77 -19.14 0.97
C GLY A 47 5.44 -18.92 -0.37
N GLU A 48 4.90 -19.56 -1.39
CA GLU A 48 5.37 -19.45 -2.77
C GLU A 48 4.22 -18.99 -3.66
N PHE A 49 4.51 -18.14 -4.63
CA PHE A 49 3.54 -17.61 -5.56
C PHE A 49 4.19 -17.32 -6.91
N LYS A 50 3.37 -17.01 -7.91
CA LYS A 50 3.83 -16.49 -9.20
C LYS A 50 3.68 -14.98 -9.21
N MET A 51 4.79 -14.26 -9.30
CA MET A 51 4.85 -12.81 -9.38
C MET A 51 4.82 -12.33 -10.82
N GLY A 52 4.05 -11.28 -11.08
CA GLY A 52 3.87 -10.73 -12.42
C GLY A 52 2.57 -11.20 -13.08
N ASN A 53 2.46 -10.96 -14.37
CA ASN A 53 1.24 -11.20 -15.15
C ASN A 53 1.47 -12.16 -16.32
N THR A 54 0.37 -12.70 -16.84
CA THR A 54 0.39 -13.52 -18.06
C THR A 54 0.16 -12.65 -19.30
N PRO A 55 0.52 -13.15 -20.51
CA PRO A 55 0.19 -12.48 -21.76
C PRO A 55 -1.32 -12.24 -21.95
N GLU A 56 -2.15 -13.17 -21.46
CA GLU A 56 -3.61 -13.05 -21.50
C GLU A 56 -4.10 -11.90 -20.60
N GLU A 57 -3.54 -11.79 -19.40
CA GLU A 57 -3.81 -10.68 -18.48
C GLU A 57 -3.45 -9.33 -19.11
N LYS A 58 -2.28 -9.22 -19.75
CA LYS A 58 -1.87 -8.00 -20.46
C LYS A 58 -2.83 -7.63 -21.58
N LYS A 59 -3.22 -8.62 -22.38
CA LYS A 59 -4.19 -8.42 -23.47
C LYS A 59 -5.53 -7.92 -22.93
N TRP A 60 -6.01 -8.49 -21.84
CA TRP A 60 -7.24 -8.03 -21.18
C TRP A 60 -7.07 -6.61 -20.65
N ALA A 61 -5.95 -6.32 -19.96
CA ALA A 61 -5.69 -5.02 -19.36
C ALA A 61 -5.72 -3.87 -20.37
N THR A 62 -5.21 -4.10 -21.58
CA THR A 62 -5.20 -3.12 -22.68
C THR A 62 -6.42 -3.23 -23.61
N GLY A 63 -7.33 -4.15 -23.31
CA GLY A 63 -8.61 -4.31 -24.01
C GLY A 63 -9.69 -3.32 -23.54
N ILE A 64 -10.91 -3.52 -24.07
CA ILE A 64 -12.04 -2.62 -23.79
C ILE A 64 -12.40 -2.58 -22.31
N GLU A 65 -12.43 -3.73 -21.63
CA GLU A 65 -12.78 -3.80 -20.20
C GLU A 65 -11.67 -3.28 -19.29
N GLY A 66 -10.42 -3.65 -19.58
CA GLY A 66 -9.27 -3.21 -18.81
C GLY A 66 -8.95 -1.73 -19.00
N GLY A 67 -9.09 -1.22 -20.20
CA GLY A 67 -8.97 0.19 -20.56
C GLY A 67 -7.58 0.81 -20.40
N ALA A 68 -6.58 0.04 -20.01
CA ALA A 68 -5.21 0.54 -19.89
C ALA A 68 -4.65 0.89 -21.27
N GLN A 69 -3.88 1.96 -21.36
CA GLN A 69 -3.33 2.42 -22.62
C GLN A 69 -2.23 1.47 -23.10
N ALA A 70 -2.43 0.84 -24.26
CA ALA A 70 -1.44 0.00 -24.92
C ALA A 70 -0.19 0.79 -25.34
N GLY A 71 0.97 0.12 -25.36
CA GLY A 71 2.24 0.72 -25.81
C GLY A 71 2.82 1.77 -24.84
N THR A 72 2.26 1.89 -23.63
CA THR A 72 2.86 2.70 -22.58
C THR A 72 3.99 1.97 -21.89
N GLU A 73 4.88 2.73 -21.28
CA GLU A 73 5.91 2.15 -20.41
C GLU A 73 5.33 1.16 -19.38
N ARG A 74 4.10 1.38 -18.90
CA ARG A 74 3.40 0.51 -17.95
C ARG A 74 3.26 -0.94 -18.44
N GLU A 75 3.04 -1.16 -19.73
CA GLU A 75 2.94 -2.51 -20.30
C GLU A 75 4.25 -3.28 -20.21
N SER A 76 5.40 -2.58 -20.30
CA SER A 76 6.73 -3.20 -20.21
C SER A 76 7.17 -3.46 -18.78
N TYR A 77 6.61 -2.72 -17.79
CA TYR A 77 7.06 -2.73 -16.40
C TYR A 77 6.75 -4.02 -15.64
N GLU A 78 5.73 -4.74 -16.05
CA GLU A 78 5.26 -5.94 -15.36
C GLU A 78 6.04 -7.21 -15.74
N GLY A 79 7.06 -7.08 -16.60
CA GLY A 79 7.80 -8.24 -17.13
C GLY A 79 7.05 -8.96 -18.27
N LYS A 80 7.65 -10.00 -18.84
CA LYS A 80 7.07 -10.75 -19.96
C LYS A 80 6.23 -11.94 -19.52
N GLU A 81 6.67 -12.61 -18.46
CA GLU A 81 6.10 -13.86 -17.96
C GLU A 81 6.09 -13.84 -16.43
N PRO A 82 5.12 -14.51 -15.79
CA PRO A 82 5.14 -14.70 -14.35
C PRO A 82 6.35 -15.52 -13.93
N ARG A 83 6.93 -15.18 -12.79
CA ARG A 83 8.06 -15.91 -12.22
C ARG A 83 7.74 -16.49 -10.85
N ALA A 84 8.25 -17.67 -10.55
CA ALA A 84 8.14 -18.28 -9.23
C ALA A 84 8.91 -17.43 -8.20
N MET A 85 8.24 -17.03 -7.13
CA MET A 85 8.81 -16.27 -6.02
C MET A 85 8.50 -16.96 -4.71
N LYS A 86 9.41 -16.77 -3.73
CA LYS A 86 9.27 -17.32 -2.37
C LYS A 86 9.39 -16.23 -1.33
N VAL A 87 8.36 -16.11 -0.51
CA VAL A 87 8.39 -15.35 0.75
C VAL A 87 8.85 -16.30 1.85
N SER A 88 10.14 -16.21 2.21
CA SER A 88 10.79 -17.22 3.07
C SER A 88 10.42 -17.08 4.55
N HIS A 89 9.92 -15.93 4.98
CA HIS A 89 9.59 -15.65 6.37
C HIS A 89 8.21 -14.99 6.44
N GLY A 90 7.42 -15.40 7.43
CA GLY A 90 6.18 -14.70 7.72
C GLY A 90 6.45 -13.26 8.18
N PHE A 91 5.50 -12.39 7.95
CA PHE A 91 5.52 -10.99 8.32
C PHE A 91 4.10 -10.51 8.64
N TYR A 92 3.97 -9.35 9.26
CA TYR A 92 2.67 -8.72 9.42
C TYR A 92 2.53 -7.57 8.42
N MET A 93 1.33 -7.35 7.89
CA MET A 93 1.02 -6.26 6.98
C MET A 93 -0.21 -5.50 7.46
N GLY A 94 -0.20 -4.16 7.33
CA GLY A 94 -1.36 -3.32 7.62
C GLY A 94 -2.61 -3.86 6.92
N ARG A 95 -3.71 -4.05 7.68
CA ARG A 95 -4.99 -4.47 7.09
C ARG A 95 -5.40 -3.54 5.97
N THR A 96 -5.12 -2.25 6.15
CA THR A 96 -5.44 -1.16 5.23
C THR A 96 -4.20 -0.34 4.94
N GLU A 97 -4.30 0.63 4.06
CA GLU A 97 -3.37 1.75 3.97
C GLU A 97 -3.30 2.50 5.30
N VAL A 98 -2.22 3.24 5.53
CA VAL A 98 -2.12 4.16 6.67
C VAL A 98 -3.13 5.29 6.48
N THR A 99 -3.90 5.57 7.53
CA THR A 99 -4.95 6.59 7.47
C THR A 99 -4.44 7.99 7.84
N VAL A 100 -5.22 9.01 7.46
CA VAL A 100 -5.00 10.41 7.87
C VAL A 100 -4.90 10.54 9.39
N GLY A 101 -5.77 9.85 10.14
CA GLY A 101 -5.74 9.88 11.61
C GLY A 101 -4.47 9.27 12.19
N GLN A 102 -4.01 8.14 11.64
CA GLN A 102 -2.76 7.50 12.06
C GLN A 102 -1.54 8.36 11.71
N PHE A 103 -1.49 8.91 10.51
CA PHE A 103 -0.39 9.80 10.08
C PHE A 103 -0.36 11.09 10.90
N ARG A 104 -1.53 11.65 11.25
CA ARG A 104 -1.64 12.81 12.16
C ARG A 104 -0.99 12.53 13.51
N ARG A 105 -1.15 11.32 14.07
CA ARG A 105 -0.49 10.97 15.35
C ARG A 105 1.03 11.04 15.24
N PHE A 106 1.60 10.53 14.15
CA PHE A 106 3.03 10.65 13.86
C PHE A 106 3.47 12.12 13.84
N ILE A 107 2.77 12.95 13.08
CA ILE A 107 3.12 14.38 12.96
C ILE A 107 2.98 15.12 14.31
N GLU A 108 1.92 14.86 15.07
CA GLU A 108 1.71 15.49 16.38
C GLU A 108 2.77 15.12 17.41
N GLU A 109 3.27 13.88 17.37
CA GLU A 109 4.26 13.40 18.33
C GLU A 109 5.67 13.85 17.98
N THR A 110 6.00 13.93 16.68
CA THR A 110 7.37 14.19 16.22
C THR A 110 7.63 15.62 15.76
N GLY A 111 6.58 16.36 15.37
CA GLY A 111 6.75 17.64 14.67
C GLY A 111 7.34 17.49 13.25
N TYR A 112 7.28 16.30 12.67
CA TYR A 112 7.82 16.04 11.33
C TYR A 112 7.15 16.93 10.28
N VAL A 113 7.95 17.47 9.36
CA VAL A 113 7.51 18.28 8.21
C VAL A 113 7.68 17.45 6.95
N THR A 114 6.56 17.16 6.27
CA THR A 114 6.58 16.34 5.04
C THR A 114 7.26 17.06 3.87
N ASP A 115 7.68 16.30 2.87
CA ASP A 115 8.31 16.87 1.68
C ASP A 115 7.42 17.93 1.00
N ALA A 116 6.10 17.70 0.96
CA ALA A 116 5.14 18.66 0.42
C ALA A 116 4.98 19.94 1.26
N GLU A 117 5.24 19.88 2.57
CA GLU A 117 5.12 21.00 3.52
C GLU A 117 6.41 21.84 3.62
N LYS A 118 7.53 21.42 3.03
CA LYS A 118 8.77 22.20 2.97
C LYS A 118 8.58 23.50 2.18
N PRO A 119 9.44 24.54 2.37
CA PRO A 119 9.26 25.85 1.73
C PRO A 119 9.11 25.80 0.19
N ASP A 120 9.83 24.91 -0.49
CA ASP A 120 9.73 24.69 -1.94
C ASP A 120 8.93 23.42 -2.28
N GLY A 121 8.26 22.87 -1.28
CA GLY A 121 7.48 21.63 -1.39
C GLY A 121 6.24 21.84 -2.26
N LYS A 122 5.89 20.80 -2.98
CA LYS A 122 4.67 20.72 -3.77
C LYS A 122 4.27 19.27 -3.91
N THR A 123 2.98 19.05 -4.11
CA THR A 123 2.42 17.74 -4.39
C THR A 123 1.50 17.80 -5.60
N GLN A 124 1.36 16.71 -6.32
CA GLN A 124 0.44 16.63 -7.44
C GLN A 124 -0.99 16.52 -6.90
N CYS A 125 -1.84 17.48 -7.24
CA CYS A 125 -3.23 17.47 -6.84
C CYS A 125 -4.16 17.68 -8.02
N PHE A 126 -5.40 17.21 -7.86
CA PHE A 126 -6.45 17.41 -8.84
C PHE A 126 -6.79 18.90 -8.97
N ASN A 127 -6.80 19.41 -10.23
CA ASN A 127 -7.25 20.76 -10.53
C ASN A 127 -8.72 20.72 -10.97
N PRO A 128 -9.67 21.20 -10.15
CA PRO A 128 -11.08 21.21 -10.51
C PRO A 128 -11.42 22.19 -11.65
N ALA A 129 -10.53 23.17 -11.92
CA ALA A 129 -10.67 24.08 -13.04
C ALA A 129 -10.14 23.52 -14.37
N TRP A 130 -9.56 22.29 -14.33
CA TRP A 130 -9.09 21.65 -15.55
C TRP A 130 -10.24 21.33 -16.48
N THR A 131 -10.17 21.86 -17.70
CA THR A 131 -11.08 21.52 -18.78
C THR A 131 -10.27 21.01 -19.97
N ARG A 132 -10.75 19.99 -20.64
CA ARG A 132 -10.14 19.39 -21.84
C ARG A 132 -9.87 20.42 -22.95
N TYR A 133 -10.54 21.55 -22.90
CA TYR A 133 -10.42 22.63 -23.91
C TYR A 133 -9.27 23.60 -23.66
N ASN A 134 -8.54 23.47 -22.55
CA ASN A 134 -7.35 24.29 -22.31
C ASN A 134 -6.13 23.76 -23.10
N LEU A 135 -6.27 23.73 -24.42
CA LEU A 135 -5.22 23.34 -25.36
C LEU A 135 -3.95 24.21 -25.26
N SER A 136 -4.03 25.36 -24.58
CA SER A 136 -2.89 26.29 -24.43
C SER A 136 -1.88 25.84 -23.38
N THR A 137 -2.24 24.95 -22.44
CA THR A 137 -1.35 24.59 -21.32
C THR A 137 -0.61 23.26 -21.52
N GLN A 138 -0.87 22.52 -22.59
CA GLN A 138 -0.29 21.18 -22.85
C GLN A 138 -0.50 20.17 -21.69
N VAL A 139 -1.35 20.47 -20.72
CA VAL A 139 -1.65 19.57 -19.61
C VAL A 139 -2.64 18.50 -20.09
N THR A 140 -2.18 17.29 -20.19
CA THR A 140 -2.94 16.14 -20.71
C THR A 140 -3.81 15.45 -19.65
N HIS A 141 -3.67 15.84 -18.38
CA HIS A 141 -4.38 15.25 -17.23
C HIS A 141 -4.65 16.32 -16.16
N PRO A 142 -5.67 16.13 -15.30
CA PRO A 142 -6.09 17.14 -14.33
C PRO A 142 -5.21 17.23 -13.06
N TRP A 143 -4.09 16.51 -12.97
CA TRP A 143 -3.16 16.60 -11.84
C TRP A 143 -2.00 17.51 -12.18
N GLU A 144 -1.72 18.44 -11.30
CA GLU A 144 -0.61 19.40 -11.46
C GLU A 144 0.07 19.68 -10.11
N PRO A 145 1.35 20.12 -10.13
CA PRO A 145 2.05 20.51 -8.90
C PRO A 145 1.36 21.70 -8.25
N MET A 146 0.92 21.55 -7.01
CA MET A 146 0.23 22.61 -6.26
C MET A 146 1.03 22.99 -5.00
N PRO A 147 1.65 24.18 -4.96
CA PRO A 147 2.25 24.69 -3.73
C PRO A 147 1.22 24.86 -2.61
N GLY A 148 1.62 24.59 -1.37
CA GLY A 148 0.76 24.73 -0.19
C GLY A 148 -0.27 23.62 -0.01
N LYS A 149 -0.35 22.65 -0.92
CA LYS A 149 -1.12 21.42 -0.73
C LYS A 149 -0.25 20.34 -0.09
N SER A 150 -0.88 19.48 0.71
CA SER A 150 -0.20 18.41 1.44
C SER A 150 -1.20 17.34 1.88
N TRP A 151 -0.75 16.40 2.69
CA TRP A 151 -1.61 15.39 3.31
C TRP A 151 -2.75 16.00 4.15
N ARG A 152 -2.66 17.27 4.58
CA ARG A 152 -3.71 17.99 5.31
C ARG A 152 -4.81 18.53 4.41
N ASP A 153 -4.47 18.80 3.15
CA ASP A 153 -5.37 19.29 2.11
C ASP A 153 -4.91 18.81 0.73
N PRO A 154 -5.34 17.61 0.31
CA PRO A 154 -5.03 17.03 -1.00
C PRO A 154 -5.88 17.63 -2.13
N ASN A 155 -6.62 18.69 -1.89
CA ASN A 155 -7.49 19.39 -2.84
C ASN A 155 -8.69 18.57 -3.37
N PHE A 156 -9.23 17.67 -2.55
CA PHE A 156 -10.36 16.81 -2.96
C PHE A 156 -11.72 17.52 -3.01
N GLN A 157 -11.81 18.80 -2.64
CA GLN A 157 -13.04 19.60 -2.62
C GLN A 157 -14.09 19.12 -1.59
N PHE A 158 -13.70 18.29 -0.64
CA PHE A 158 -14.51 17.86 0.50
C PHE A 158 -13.64 17.73 1.76
N PRO A 159 -14.24 17.77 2.96
CA PRO A 159 -13.50 17.63 4.22
C PRO A 159 -12.82 16.27 4.35
N LEU A 160 -11.53 16.28 4.68
CA LEU A 160 -10.76 15.09 4.94
C LEU A 160 -11.19 14.45 6.26
N ARG A 161 -11.36 13.12 6.26
CA ARG A 161 -11.71 12.34 7.45
C ARG A 161 -10.49 11.55 7.92
N ASP A 162 -10.48 11.22 9.21
CA ASP A 162 -9.40 10.45 9.83
C ASP A 162 -9.31 9.00 9.33
N ASP A 163 -10.41 8.47 8.80
CA ASP A 163 -10.51 7.12 8.25
C ASP A 163 -10.24 7.02 6.73
N PHE A 164 -9.84 8.11 6.07
CA PHE A 164 -9.35 8.07 4.69
C PHE A 164 -7.87 7.65 4.64
N PRO A 165 -7.41 7.00 3.55
CA PRO A 165 -5.99 6.77 3.33
C PRO A 165 -5.25 8.12 3.29
N VAL A 166 -4.07 8.19 3.90
CA VAL A 166 -3.22 9.37 3.77
C VAL A 166 -2.60 9.41 2.39
N VAL A 167 -2.68 10.58 1.75
CA VAL A 167 -2.10 10.86 0.43
C VAL A 167 -1.26 12.12 0.45
N CYS A 168 -0.66 12.51 -0.66
CA CYS A 168 0.28 13.64 -0.73
C CYS A 168 1.47 13.46 0.22
N VAL A 169 1.90 12.24 0.40
CA VAL A 169 3.08 11.83 1.16
C VAL A 169 4.10 11.19 0.23
N SER A 170 5.37 11.49 0.44
CA SER A 170 6.47 10.91 -0.34
C SER A 170 6.90 9.55 0.23
N TRP A 171 7.71 8.81 -0.53
CA TRP A 171 8.37 7.60 -0.04
C TRP A 171 9.23 7.89 1.20
N THR A 172 9.90 9.05 1.23
CA THR A 172 10.69 9.48 2.40
C THR A 172 9.80 9.72 3.62
N ASP A 173 8.63 10.35 3.45
CA ASP A 173 7.65 10.56 4.51
C ASP A 173 7.11 9.23 5.05
N ALA A 174 6.79 8.29 4.15
CA ALA A 174 6.31 6.95 4.52
C ALA A 174 7.36 6.15 5.30
N LYS A 175 8.63 6.24 4.93
CA LYS A 175 9.75 5.66 5.71
C LYS A 175 9.89 6.32 7.08
N ALA A 176 9.77 7.64 7.17
CA ALA A 176 9.84 8.34 8.44
C ALA A 176 8.72 7.89 9.41
N PHE A 177 7.50 7.70 8.90
CA PHE A 177 6.41 7.10 9.66
C PHE A 177 6.77 5.70 10.19
N ALA A 178 7.33 4.85 9.35
CA ALA A 178 7.71 3.48 9.73
C ALA A 178 8.80 3.44 10.81
N VAL A 179 9.79 4.33 10.71
CA VAL A 179 10.84 4.49 11.73
C VAL A 179 10.25 4.95 13.05
N TRP A 180 9.38 5.97 13.03
CA TRP A 180 8.67 6.43 14.22
C TRP A 180 7.87 5.30 14.86
N LEU A 181 7.08 4.55 14.08
CA LEU A 181 6.26 3.45 14.59
C LEU A 181 7.10 2.36 15.24
N THR A 182 8.27 2.05 14.67
CA THR A 182 9.24 1.13 15.27
C THR A 182 9.74 1.63 16.63
N GLN A 183 10.07 2.92 16.73
CA GLN A 183 10.54 3.52 17.98
C GLN A 183 9.44 3.59 19.03
N HIS A 184 8.24 3.96 18.62
CA HIS A 184 7.04 4.02 19.46
C HIS A 184 6.74 2.66 20.12
N GLU A 185 6.65 1.59 19.34
CA GLU A 185 6.40 0.24 19.84
C GLU A 185 7.58 -0.32 20.66
N ARG A 186 8.81 0.07 20.32
CA ARG A 186 9.99 -0.33 21.08
C ARG A 186 10.06 0.35 22.46
N SER A 187 9.74 1.63 22.54
CA SER A 187 9.74 2.38 23.80
C SER A 187 8.71 1.84 24.78
N ASP A 188 7.60 1.31 24.29
CA ASP A 188 6.55 0.71 25.08
C ASP A 188 6.76 -0.78 25.36
N GLY A 189 7.88 -1.36 24.90
CA GLY A 189 8.20 -2.77 25.10
C GLY A 189 7.30 -3.74 24.32
N ARG A 190 6.57 -3.25 23.34
CA ARG A 190 5.60 -4.05 22.56
C ARG A 190 6.17 -4.58 21.24
N LEU A 191 7.28 -4.03 20.75
CA LEU A 191 7.88 -4.47 19.49
C LEU A 191 8.51 -5.88 19.65
N PRO A 192 8.11 -6.87 18.82
CA PRO A 192 8.74 -8.18 18.85
C PRO A 192 10.24 -8.10 18.53
N GLU A 193 11.04 -8.93 19.22
CA GLU A 193 12.48 -8.97 19.03
C GLU A 193 12.86 -9.28 17.57
N GLY A 194 13.85 -8.58 17.06
CA GLY A 194 14.36 -8.76 15.69
C GLY A 194 13.43 -8.28 14.57
N LEU A 195 12.28 -7.65 14.90
CA LEU A 195 11.37 -7.08 13.92
C LEU A 195 11.41 -5.54 13.93
N VAL A 196 11.04 -4.95 12.80
CA VAL A 196 10.87 -3.50 12.63
C VAL A 196 9.64 -3.22 11.75
N TYR A 197 9.02 -2.07 11.97
CA TYR A 197 8.06 -1.54 11.01
C TYR A 197 8.82 -0.91 9.84
N ARG A 198 8.37 -1.19 8.65
CA ARG A 198 8.94 -0.71 7.39
C ARG A 198 7.87 -0.72 6.29
N LEU A 199 8.17 -0.15 5.15
CA LEU A 199 7.40 -0.41 3.95
C LEU A 199 7.55 -1.90 3.55
N PRO A 200 6.55 -2.52 2.91
CA PRO A 200 6.70 -3.86 2.36
C PRO A 200 7.73 -3.87 1.23
N LYS A 201 8.40 -5.00 1.02
CA LYS A 201 9.07 -5.27 -0.25
C LYS A 201 8.03 -5.47 -1.34
N GLU A 202 8.37 -5.20 -2.57
CA GLU A 202 7.46 -5.38 -3.71
C GLU A 202 6.91 -6.80 -3.81
N ALA A 203 7.77 -7.80 -3.63
CA ALA A 203 7.36 -9.20 -3.63
C ALA A 203 6.45 -9.56 -2.44
N GLU A 204 6.67 -8.99 -1.26
CA GLU A 204 5.79 -9.15 -0.10
C GLU A 204 4.41 -8.52 -0.37
N TRP A 205 4.40 -7.34 -1.00
CA TRP A 205 3.17 -6.64 -1.35
C TRP A 205 2.32 -7.46 -2.34
N GLU A 206 2.93 -7.94 -3.44
CA GLU A 206 2.17 -8.70 -4.44
C GLU A 206 1.70 -10.05 -3.90
N TYR A 207 2.54 -10.76 -3.12
CA TYR A 207 2.16 -11.98 -2.43
C TYR A 207 0.94 -11.75 -1.52
N ALA A 208 0.98 -10.68 -0.73
CA ALA A 208 -0.10 -10.29 0.16
C ALA A 208 -1.36 -9.90 -0.62
N CYS A 209 -1.23 -9.13 -1.72
CA CYS A 209 -2.33 -8.75 -2.59
C CYS A 209 -3.06 -9.97 -3.16
N ARG A 210 -2.33 -10.98 -3.62
CA ARG A 210 -2.90 -12.22 -4.16
C ARG A 210 -3.63 -13.09 -3.12
N GLY A 211 -3.56 -12.73 -1.84
CA GLY A 211 -4.35 -13.36 -0.78
C GLY A 211 -4.11 -14.86 -0.59
N GLY A 212 -2.90 -15.36 -0.92
CA GLY A 212 -2.54 -16.78 -0.84
C GLY A 212 -2.88 -17.59 -2.10
N SER A 213 -3.41 -16.97 -3.16
CA SER A 213 -3.61 -17.65 -4.44
C SER A 213 -2.27 -18.04 -5.07
N LYS A 214 -2.19 -19.26 -5.59
CA LYS A 214 -1.06 -19.74 -6.41
C LYS A 214 -1.19 -19.41 -7.88
N GLU A 215 -2.39 -18.98 -8.30
CA GLU A 215 -2.70 -18.58 -9.66
C GLU A 215 -2.37 -17.12 -9.91
N CYS A 216 -1.99 -16.78 -11.14
CA CYS A 216 -1.84 -15.40 -11.60
C CYS A 216 -3.22 -14.82 -11.94
N LEU A 217 -4.02 -14.50 -10.91
CA LEU A 217 -5.30 -13.84 -11.08
C LEU A 217 -5.06 -12.35 -11.37
N TYR A 218 -5.96 -11.73 -12.14
CA TYR A 218 -5.91 -10.29 -12.43
C TYR A 218 -6.10 -9.48 -11.14
N PHE A 219 -7.11 -9.88 -10.37
CA PHE A 219 -7.43 -9.33 -9.07
C PHE A 219 -7.41 -10.44 -8.03
N TRP A 220 -7.37 -10.10 -6.76
CA TRP A 220 -7.36 -11.09 -5.69
C TRP A 220 -8.64 -11.95 -5.62
N TRP A 221 -9.75 -11.50 -6.21
CA TRP A 221 -11.02 -12.25 -6.26
C TRP A 221 -11.19 -13.10 -7.54
N GLY A 222 -10.37 -12.90 -8.56
CA GLY A 222 -10.48 -13.62 -9.83
C GLY A 222 -10.13 -12.75 -11.04
N ASN A 223 -10.60 -13.16 -12.22
CA ASN A 223 -10.34 -12.47 -13.48
C ASN A 223 -11.53 -11.67 -14.00
N GLU A 224 -12.71 -11.90 -13.43
CA GLU A 224 -13.94 -11.24 -13.87
C GLU A 224 -14.08 -9.86 -13.22
N LEU A 225 -14.05 -8.80 -14.04
CA LEU A 225 -14.17 -7.42 -13.55
C LEU A 225 -15.49 -7.20 -12.82
N ALA A 226 -16.59 -7.76 -13.32
CA ALA A 226 -17.92 -7.59 -12.73
C ALA A 226 -18.00 -8.04 -11.26
N GLU A 227 -17.21 -9.02 -10.84
CA GLU A 227 -17.13 -9.45 -9.46
C GLU A 227 -16.47 -8.41 -8.54
N GLY A 228 -15.78 -7.42 -9.12
CA GLY A 228 -15.15 -6.30 -8.40
C GLY A 228 -16.15 -5.30 -7.84
N GLN A 229 -17.41 -5.31 -8.26
CA GLN A 229 -18.41 -4.38 -7.75
C GLN A 229 -18.57 -4.51 -6.23
N GLY A 230 -18.33 -3.39 -5.51
CA GLY A 230 -18.35 -3.33 -4.04
C GLY A 230 -17.18 -4.06 -3.39
N ARG A 231 -16.02 -4.11 -4.05
CA ARG A 231 -14.77 -4.67 -3.53
C ARG A 231 -13.60 -3.70 -3.55
N PHE A 232 -13.62 -2.71 -4.43
CA PHE A 232 -12.51 -1.76 -4.58
C PHE A 232 -12.97 -0.42 -5.16
N ASN A 233 -12.20 0.61 -4.91
CA ASN A 233 -12.41 1.98 -5.38
C ASN A 233 -11.48 2.25 -6.57
N ILE A 234 -12.08 2.50 -7.75
CA ILE A 234 -11.38 2.81 -9.00
C ILE A 234 -12.16 3.85 -9.80
N SER A 235 -11.64 4.27 -10.96
CA SER A 235 -12.40 5.13 -11.87
C SER A 235 -13.75 4.51 -12.23
N ALA A 236 -14.79 5.01 -11.61
CA ALA A 236 -16.18 4.58 -11.77
C ALA A 236 -17.03 5.68 -12.39
N VAL A 237 -18.30 5.42 -12.61
CA VAL A 237 -19.23 6.38 -13.22
C VAL A 237 -19.44 7.66 -12.39
N ASP A 238 -19.08 7.64 -11.10
CA ASP A 238 -19.23 8.77 -10.17
C ASP A 238 -18.12 9.81 -10.29
N PHE A 239 -17.02 9.50 -10.94
CA PHE A 239 -15.82 10.34 -10.89
C PHE A 239 -15.98 11.74 -11.49
N LEU A 240 -16.82 11.95 -12.48
CA LEU A 240 -17.12 13.29 -13.03
C LEU A 240 -18.57 13.35 -13.49
N PRO A 241 -19.43 14.18 -12.87
CA PRO A 241 -20.82 14.32 -13.26
C PRO A 241 -21.01 14.89 -14.67
N ASP A 242 -19.97 15.52 -15.24
CA ASP A 242 -20.01 16.18 -16.55
C ASP A 242 -19.02 15.53 -17.54
N ARG A 243 -19.03 14.19 -17.58
CA ARG A 243 -18.30 13.43 -18.61
C ARG A 243 -18.94 13.66 -19.96
N ASP A 244 -18.54 14.73 -20.60
CA ASP A 244 -18.64 14.79 -22.06
C ASP A 244 -17.86 13.59 -22.62
N GLN A 245 -18.56 12.58 -23.05
CA GLN A 245 -18.28 11.19 -23.44
C GLN A 245 -16.94 10.86 -24.16
N LYS A 246 -15.91 11.69 -24.01
CA LYS A 246 -14.65 11.58 -24.77
C LYS A 246 -13.40 11.36 -23.95
N TRP A 247 -13.52 11.07 -22.66
CA TRP A 247 -12.38 10.57 -21.91
C TRP A 247 -12.16 9.11 -22.32
N PRO A 248 -10.98 8.74 -22.86
CA PRO A 248 -10.77 7.40 -23.44
C PRO A 248 -10.56 6.31 -22.37
N LEU A 249 -10.82 6.61 -21.10
CA LEU A 249 -10.64 5.65 -20.03
C LEU A 249 -11.90 4.81 -19.88
N ALA A 250 -11.76 3.50 -20.02
CA ALA A 250 -12.75 2.57 -19.49
C ALA A 250 -12.92 2.89 -18.00
N SER A 251 -14.16 2.97 -17.57
CA SER A 251 -14.48 3.09 -16.16
C SER A 251 -15.17 1.81 -15.76
N ALA A 252 -15.12 1.48 -14.48
CA ALA A 252 -15.99 0.45 -13.95
C ALA A 252 -17.46 0.80 -14.30
N PRO A 253 -18.25 -0.16 -14.80
CA PRO A 253 -19.63 0.13 -15.27
C PRO A 253 -20.64 0.28 -14.13
N TRP A 254 -20.17 0.48 -12.90
CA TRP A 254 -20.97 0.69 -11.68
C TRP A 254 -20.52 1.95 -10.94
N SER A 255 -21.32 2.40 -9.98
CA SER A 255 -20.93 3.39 -8.98
C SER A 255 -20.23 2.68 -7.82
N ASP A 256 -19.10 3.20 -7.36
CA ASP A 256 -18.46 2.79 -6.10
C ASP A 256 -18.78 3.76 -4.95
N GLY A 257 -19.47 4.88 -5.27
CA GLY A 257 -19.91 5.89 -4.31
C GLY A 257 -18.89 6.99 -4.01
N TYR A 258 -17.72 6.96 -4.64
CA TYR A 258 -16.62 7.89 -4.35
C TYR A 258 -15.99 8.44 -5.63
N ALA A 259 -15.93 9.77 -5.72
CA ALA A 259 -15.22 10.43 -6.82
C ALA A 259 -13.70 10.44 -6.63
N PHE A 260 -13.25 10.29 -5.40
CA PHE A 260 -11.86 10.22 -4.97
C PHE A 260 -11.69 9.05 -3.99
N VAL A 261 -10.85 9.20 -2.97
CA VAL A 261 -10.62 8.16 -1.97
C VAL A 261 -11.89 7.79 -1.21
N SER A 262 -12.08 6.51 -0.91
CA SER A 262 -13.06 6.00 0.05
C SER A 262 -12.42 5.88 1.44
N PRO A 263 -13.22 5.77 2.53
CA PRO A 263 -12.69 5.32 3.82
C PRO A 263 -12.01 3.95 3.66
N VAL A 264 -10.90 3.74 4.37
CA VAL A 264 -10.23 2.43 4.32
C VAL A 264 -11.16 1.32 4.82
N ASP A 265 -11.03 0.12 4.24
CA ASP A 265 -11.89 -1.04 4.55
C ASP A 265 -13.41 -0.76 4.36
N HIS A 266 -13.76 0.21 3.53
CA HIS A 266 -15.15 0.60 3.27
C HIS A 266 -16.04 -0.57 2.85
N TYR A 267 -15.50 -1.47 2.05
CA TYR A 267 -16.23 -2.62 1.51
C TYR A 267 -16.31 -3.81 2.49
N GLY A 268 -15.67 -3.70 3.67
CA GLY A 268 -15.71 -4.71 4.73
C GLY A 268 -15.26 -6.09 4.22
N SER A 269 -15.93 -7.15 4.66
CA SER A 269 -15.55 -8.52 4.28
C SER A 269 -15.57 -8.79 2.78
N ARG A 270 -16.33 -8.04 1.99
CA ARG A 270 -16.35 -8.17 0.52
C ARG A 270 -15.10 -7.60 -0.14
N GLY A 271 -14.49 -6.56 0.44
CA GLY A 271 -13.28 -5.90 -0.04
C GLY A 271 -11.99 -6.52 0.48
N ARG A 272 -12.07 -7.54 1.36
CA ARG A 272 -10.91 -8.20 1.95
C ARG A 272 -10.52 -9.45 1.18
N ASN A 273 -9.23 -9.59 0.92
CA ASN A 273 -8.68 -10.76 0.24
C ASN A 273 -8.53 -11.99 1.16
N GLY A 274 -7.95 -13.08 0.65
CA GLY A 274 -7.80 -14.35 1.39
C GLY A 274 -6.91 -14.27 2.65
N PHE A 275 -6.12 -13.20 2.82
CA PHE A 275 -5.38 -12.91 4.04
C PHE A 275 -6.11 -11.92 4.98
N GLY A 276 -7.28 -11.43 4.58
CA GLY A 276 -8.06 -10.44 5.33
C GLY A 276 -7.61 -9.00 5.14
N LEU A 277 -6.72 -8.73 4.17
CA LEU A 277 -6.27 -7.38 3.81
C LEU A 277 -7.32 -6.69 2.94
N ALA A 278 -7.57 -5.41 3.21
CA ALA A 278 -8.49 -4.56 2.45
C ALA A 278 -7.73 -3.65 1.48
N ASP A 279 -8.44 -3.18 0.47
CA ASP A 279 -8.03 -2.11 -0.45
C ASP A 279 -6.72 -2.39 -1.21
N MET A 280 -6.37 -3.69 -1.42
CA MET A 280 -5.16 -4.10 -2.13
C MET A 280 -5.21 -3.83 -3.64
N CYS A 281 -6.36 -3.50 -4.18
CA CYS A 281 -6.57 -3.09 -5.57
C CYS A 281 -7.41 -1.82 -5.56
N GLY A 282 -6.99 -0.77 -6.28
CA GLY A 282 -7.63 0.54 -6.25
C GLY A 282 -7.35 1.34 -4.97
N GLY A 283 -8.18 2.31 -4.63
CA GLY A 283 -7.96 3.21 -3.49
C GLY A 283 -6.83 4.18 -3.77
N VAL A 284 -5.62 3.89 -3.32
CA VAL A 284 -4.42 4.68 -3.59
C VAL A 284 -3.26 3.81 -4.04
N TRP A 285 -2.37 4.34 -4.88
CA TRP A 285 -1.09 3.70 -5.13
C TRP A 285 -0.30 3.58 -3.83
N GLU A 286 0.23 2.41 -3.56
CA GLU A 286 1.00 2.14 -2.35
C GLU A 286 2.48 2.05 -2.63
N VAL A 287 3.26 2.97 -2.05
CA VAL A 287 4.72 2.95 -2.19
C VAL A 287 5.32 1.78 -1.42
N VAL A 288 6.31 1.12 -2.02
CA VAL A 288 7.03 -0.01 -1.43
C VAL A 288 8.54 0.29 -1.33
N LEU A 289 9.32 -0.62 -0.74
CA LEU A 289 10.76 -0.39 -0.53
C LEU A 289 11.57 -0.41 -1.81
N ASP A 290 11.13 -1.15 -2.83
CA ASP A 290 11.97 -1.52 -3.96
C ASP A 290 12.17 -0.36 -4.95
N HIS A 291 13.32 -0.37 -5.63
CA HIS A 291 13.61 0.50 -6.74
C HIS A 291 12.91 0.01 -8.01
N PHE A 292 12.37 0.94 -8.76
CA PHE A 292 11.70 0.66 -10.02
C PHE A 292 12.72 0.41 -11.15
N ASP A 293 12.73 -0.80 -11.68
CA ASP A 293 13.43 -1.17 -12.90
C ASP A 293 12.41 -1.29 -14.05
N PRO A 294 12.53 -0.43 -15.10
CA PRO A 294 11.63 -0.46 -16.24
C PRO A 294 11.77 -1.72 -17.10
N THR A 295 12.83 -2.49 -16.92
CA THR A 295 13.02 -3.78 -17.65
C THR A 295 12.26 -4.94 -17.02
N GLY A 296 11.54 -4.70 -15.93
CA GLY A 296 10.84 -5.72 -15.16
C GLY A 296 11.77 -6.52 -14.24
N GLY A 297 13.02 -6.09 -14.08
CA GLY A 297 13.94 -6.60 -13.07
C GLY A 297 13.44 -6.21 -11.67
N HIS A 298 13.60 -7.12 -10.74
CA HIS A 298 13.37 -6.86 -9.32
C HIS A 298 14.72 -6.98 -8.64
N GLU A 299 15.60 -6.01 -8.87
CA GLU A 299 16.86 -5.94 -8.16
C GLU A 299 16.58 -5.65 -6.70
N GLU A 300 17.24 -6.39 -5.83
CA GLU A 300 17.25 -6.07 -4.41
C GLU A 300 17.73 -4.63 -4.19
N LEU A 301 17.17 -4.02 -3.19
CA LEU A 301 17.39 -2.67 -2.72
C LEU A 301 18.83 -2.15 -2.94
N HIS A 302 19.01 -1.27 -3.90
CA HIS A 302 20.20 -0.42 -3.97
C HIS A 302 19.78 1.02 -3.66
N LEU A 303 19.65 1.35 -2.38
CA LEU A 303 19.29 2.68 -1.87
C LEU A 303 20.27 3.79 -2.25
N ALA A 304 21.39 3.46 -2.84
CA ALA A 304 22.47 4.37 -3.16
C ALA A 304 22.49 4.87 -4.62
N LYS A 305 21.46 4.61 -5.42
CA LYS A 305 21.42 5.10 -6.83
C LYS A 305 21.00 6.57 -6.85
N GLU A 306 21.75 7.41 -7.55
CA GLU A 306 21.47 8.85 -7.76
C GLU A 306 20.07 9.13 -8.34
N ASN A 307 19.43 8.13 -8.96
CA ASN A 307 18.10 8.21 -9.58
C ASN A 307 17.13 7.18 -8.98
N TYR A 308 17.08 7.11 -7.65
CA TYR A 308 16.16 6.17 -6.98
C TYR A 308 14.69 6.52 -7.30
N ARG A 309 13.98 5.58 -7.91
CA ARG A 309 12.55 5.67 -8.22
C ARG A 309 11.81 4.61 -7.41
N PRO A 310 11.05 4.98 -6.38
CA PRO A 310 10.26 4.01 -5.64
C PRO A 310 9.22 3.31 -6.52
N VAL A 311 8.98 2.03 -6.26
CA VAL A 311 7.85 1.30 -6.86
C VAL A 311 6.56 1.64 -6.12
N CYS A 312 5.47 1.78 -6.88
CA CYS A 312 4.10 1.83 -6.39
C CYS A 312 3.29 0.64 -6.91
N ARG A 313 2.32 0.21 -6.11
CA ARG A 313 1.48 -0.96 -6.37
C ARG A 313 0.00 -0.65 -6.13
N GLY A 314 -0.91 -1.46 -6.70
CA GLY A 314 -2.33 -1.49 -6.38
C GLY A 314 -3.25 -0.69 -7.31
N GLY A 315 -2.76 0.38 -7.93
CA GLY A 315 -3.64 1.35 -8.63
C GLY A 315 -4.30 2.33 -7.67
N ASN A 316 -5.08 3.25 -8.18
CA ASN A 316 -5.74 4.27 -7.38
C ASN A 316 -7.19 4.51 -7.83
N TYR A 317 -7.93 5.34 -7.08
CA TYR A 317 -9.34 5.70 -7.32
C TYR A 317 -9.63 6.29 -8.71
N PHE A 318 -8.63 6.74 -9.43
CA PHE A 318 -8.76 7.31 -10.78
C PHE A 318 -8.34 6.34 -11.88
N ASP A 319 -7.68 5.25 -11.54
CA ASP A 319 -7.18 4.30 -12.53
C ASP A 319 -8.29 3.47 -13.15
N VAL A 320 -8.07 3.09 -14.40
CA VAL A 320 -8.90 2.10 -15.09
C VAL A 320 -8.68 0.70 -14.51
N PRO A 321 -9.62 -0.24 -14.67
CA PRO A 321 -9.48 -1.59 -14.12
C PRO A 321 -8.16 -2.28 -14.48
N GLY A 322 -7.68 -2.09 -15.71
CA GLY A 322 -6.41 -2.62 -16.16
C GLY A 322 -5.18 -2.12 -15.39
N ASN A 323 -5.30 -0.98 -14.70
CA ASN A 323 -4.23 -0.41 -13.87
C ASN A 323 -4.39 -0.69 -12.37
N ALA A 324 -5.42 -1.43 -11.95
CA ALA A 324 -5.69 -1.76 -10.55
C ALA A 324 -5.54 -3.27 -10.25
N ARG A 325 -4.76 -3.99 -11.06
CA ARG A 325 -4.53 -5.43 -10.94
C ARG A 325 -3.42 -5.76 -9.93
N CYS A 326 -3.38 -7.00 -9.43
CA CYS A 326 -2.34 -7.47 -8.52
C CYS A 326 -0.92 -7.28 -9.07
N ALA A 327 -0.71 -7.47 -10.38
CA ALA A 327 0.61 -7.43 -11.01
C ALA A 327 1.07 -6.00 -11.40
N VAL A 328 0.17 -5.01 -11.40
CA VAL A 328 0.50 -3.66 -11.85
C VAL A 328 1.57 -3.03 -10.98
N ARG A 329 2.51 -2.36 -11.61
CA ARG A 329 3.58 -1.61 -10.96
C ARG A 329 3.80 -0.27 -11.66
N LEU A 330 4.18 0.74 -10.90
CA LEU A 330 4.52 2.07 -11.38
C LEU A 330 5.77 2.56 -10.67
N GLY A 331 6.65 3.26 -11.37
CA GLY A 331 7.80 3.93 -10.77
C GLY A 331 7.52 5.41 -10.54
N LEU A 332 7.67 5.88 -9.31
CA LEU A 332 7.58 7.30 -9.00
C LEU A 332 8.73 8.09 -9.65
N ALA A 333 8.55 9.40 -9.76
CA ALA A 333 9.57 10.30 -10.30
C ALA A 333 10.81 10.43 -9.38
N GLY A 334 10.68 10.06 -8.11
CA GLY A 334 11.78 10.08 -7.13
C GLY A 334 11.26 9.88 -5.71
N PRO A 335 12.16 9.74 -4.72
CA PRO A 335 11.79 9.43 -3.34
C PRO A 335 11.05 10.57 -2.62
N HIS A 336 11.16 11.81 -3.13
CA HIS A 336 10.50 13.02 -2.61
C HIS A 336 9.25 13.41 -3.41
N TYR A 337 8.91 12.63 -4.44
CA TYR A 337 7.67 12.85 -5.19
C TYR A 337 6.47 12.49 -4.33
N SER A 338 5.42 13.30 -4.42
CA SER A 338 4.14 13.04 -3.76
C SER A 338 2.97 13.42 -4.66
N ASP A 339 1.86 12.72 -4.48
CA ASP A 339 0.66 12.86 -5.31
C ASP A 339 -0.58 12.57 -4.44
N SER A 340 -1.70 13.20 -4.75
CA SER A 340 -2.97 12.95 -4.09
C SER A 340 -3.57 11.57 -4.41
N ARG A 341 -2.90 10.78 -5.23
CA ARG A 341 -3.24 9.40 -5.59
C ARG A 341 -2.31 8.36 -4.96
N ASP A 342 -1.25 8.81 -4.26
CA ASP A 342 -0.21 7.95 -3.68
C ASP A 342 -0.27 7.98 -2.16
N GLY A 343 -0.31 6.80 -1.56
CA GLY A 343 -0.26 6.54 -0.14
C GLY A 343 0.68 5.37 0.18
N PHE A 344 0.48 4.69 1.30
CA PHE A 344 1.31 3.55 1.70
C PHE A 344 0.63 2.68 2.76
N ARG A 345 1.08 1.44 2.87
CA ARG A 345 0.78 0.59 4.03
C ARG A 345 2.05 0.13 4.73
N ILE A 346 1.90 -0.32 5.99
CA ILE A 346 3.01 -0.73 6.84
C ILE A 346 3.16 -2.25 6.84
N CYS A 347 4.40 -2.68 6.93
CA CYS A 347 4.80 -4.06 7.19
C CYS A 347 5.61 -4.13 8.49
N LEU A 348 5.36 -5.15 9.33
CA LEU A 348 6.21 -5.50 10.46
C LEU A 348 6.91 -6.82 10.14
N GLY A 349 8.21 -6.78 10.01
CA GLY A 349 9.00 -7.93 9.59
C GLY A 349 10.50 -7.77 9.92
N LYS A 350 11.31 -8.69 9.42
CA LYS A 350 12.76 -8.57 9.58
C LYS A 350 13.28 -7.28 8.94
N PRO A 351 14.30 -6.63 9.53
CA PRO A 351 15.00 -5.54 8.88
C PRO A 351 15.47 -5.96 7.48
N THR A 352 15.42 -5.03 6.55
CA THR A 352 16.08 -5.20 5.25
C THR A 352 17.53 -4.71 5.41
N SER A 353 18.50 -5.42 4.84
CA SER A 353 19.86 -4.89 4.71
C SER A 353 19.80 -3.63 3.85
N GLU A 354 20.17 -2.50 4.43
CA GLU A 354 20.38 -1.25 3.71
C GLU A 354 21.56 -1.36 2.76
#